data_035a5f0244daf1076f9cd9afe6d926f6
#
_entry.id   035a5f0244daf1076f9cd9afe6d926f6
#
_cell.length_a   1.000
_cell.length_b   1.000
_cell.length_c   1.000
_cell.angle_alpha   90.00
_cell.angle_beta   90.00
_cell.angle_gamma   90.00
#
_symmetry.space_group_name_H-M   'P 1'
#
loop_
_entity.id
_entity.type
_entity.pdbx_description
1 polymer ?
#
loop_
_entity_poly.entity_id
_entity_poly.type
_entity_poly.pdbx_seq_one_letter_code
_entity_poly.pdbx_strand_id
1 'polypeptide(L)'
;MKNLITVSALLLGSQVTAFSQEQPNIVMLFVDDLGWADLGYNNPVFDTPNINKLKSDGLYFSRAYVASATSSPSRASLLTGKESLRCGFVRHIYGKDTSLEFETFDKDPGKMKSRAYLPLEEITYAERLKEFGYYNMFVGKWHLGTEPYFPTKQGFDAMYGTCEHGHPNNYYQPFFKTNNPFPKARKNTYLTNLIGDGAVDFINKYDKKTPFLLNVWYYGVHGPQIGRKDLSLIHISEPTRLGMI
;
A
#
# COMPACT_ATOMS: atom_id res chain seq x y z
N MET A 1 -11.44 47.55 -65.46
CA MET A 1 -12.10 46.30 -65.03
C MET A 1 -11.14 45.60 -64.07
N LYS A 2 -11.44 45.56 -62.78
CA LYS A 2 -10.60 44.98 -61.75
C LYS A 2 -11.21 43.62 -61.40
N ASN A 3 -10.50 42.55 -61.68
CA ASN A 3 -10.92 41.19 -61.34
C ASN A 3 -10.65 40.94 -59.82
N LEU A 4 -11.72 40.75 -59.08
CA LEU A 4 -11.68 40.33 -57.66
C LEU A 4 -11.58 38.81 -57.67
N ILE A 5 -10.47 38.25 -57.22
CA ILE A 5 -10.31 36.83 -56.98
C ILE A 5 -10.75 36.56 -55.52
N THR A 6 -11.89 35.88 -55.40
CA THR A 6 -12.39 35.43 -54.07
C THR A 6 -11.73 34.09 -53.75
N VAL A 7 -10.85 34.11 -52.77
CA VAL A 7 -10.26 32.89 -52.22
C VAL A 7 -11.18 32.35 -51.10
N SER A 8 -11.92 31.28 -51.43
CA SER A 8 -12.71 30.56 -50.43
C SER A 8 -11.78 29.62 -49.66
N ALA A 9 -11.46 29.94 -48.44
CA ALA A 9 -10.75 29.07 -47.53
C ALA A 9 -11.73 28.00 -46.98
N LEU A 10 -11.60 26.76 -47.47
CA LEU A 10 -12.26 25.60 -46.91
C LEU A 10 -11.56 25.26 -45.58
N LEU A 11 -12.17 25.65 -44.46
CA LEU A 11 -11.81 25.14 -43.16
C LEU A 11 -12.30 23.67 -43.02
N LEU A 12 -11.45 22.71 -43.36
CA LEU A 12 -11.62 21.33 -42.97
C LEU A 12 -11.43 21.24 -41.43
N GLY A 13 -12.53 21.34 -40.72
CA GLY A 13 -12.58 21.02 -39.30
C GLY A 13 -12.30 19.51 -39.10
N SER A 14 -11.03 19.15 -38.88
CA SER A 14 -10.72 17.84 -38.35
C SER A 14 -11.33 17.77 -36.95
N GLN A 15 -12.46 17.09 -36.83
CA GLN A 15 -12.98 16.65 -35.53
C GLN A 15 -11.97 15.65 -34.98
N VAL A 16 -11.07 16.13 -34.15
CA VAL A 16 -10.32 15.25 -33.25
C VAL A 16 -11.34 14.70 -32.29
N THR A 17 -11.88 13.51 -32.58
CA THR A 17 -12.59 12.71 -31.60
C THR A 17 -11.56 12.40 -30.51
N ALA A 18 -11.56 13.19 -29.46
CA ALA A 18 -10.88 12.83 -28.23
C ALA A 18 -11.56 11.52 -27.77
N PHE A 19 -10.94 10.38 -28.07
CA PHE A 19 -11.28 9.15 -27.38
C PHE A 19 -11.02 9.42 -25.91
N SER A 20 -12.10 9.65 -25.15
CA SER A 20 -12.05 9.59 -23.72
C SER A 20 -11.65 8.16 -23.36
N GLN A 21 -10.35 7.95 -23.16
CA GLN A 21 -9.87 6.68 -22.64
C GLN A 21 -10.50 6.53 -21.27
N GLU A 22 -11.30 5.48 -21.08
CA GLU A 22 -11.88 5.20 -19.76
C GLU A 22 -10.74 5.08 -18.76
N GLN A 23 -10.87 5.81 -17.66
CA GLN A 23 -9.87 5.78 -16.59
C GLN A 23 -9.91 4.40 -15.92
N PRO A 24 -8.79 3.65 -15.88
CA PRO A 24 -8.78 2.31 -15.31
C PRO A 24 -8.94 2.34 -13.80
N ASN A 25 -9.54 1.31 -13.23
CA ASN A 25 -9.42 1.04 -11.80
C ASN A 25 -7.97 0.66 -11.47
N ILE A 26 -7.47 1.12 -10.33
CA ILE A 26 -6.10 0.87 -9.87
C ILE A 26 -6.17 0.04 -8.59
N VAL A 27 -5.53 -1.13 -8.59
CA VAL A 27 -5.36 -1.96 -7.40
C VAL A 27 -3.87 -2.06 -7.09
N MET A 28 -3.46 -1.60 -5.92
CA MET A 28 -2.09 -1.69 -5.45
C MET A 28 -1.99 -2.70 -4.31
N LEU A 29 -1.33 -3.82 -4.56
CA LEU A 29 -1.01 -4.83 -3.54
C LEU A 29 0.40 -4.55 -3.01
N PHE A 30 0.51 -4.21 -1.73
CA PHE A 30 1.78 -3.92 -1.08
C PHE A 30 2.00 -4.84 0.11
N VAL A 31 3.10 -5.60 0.06
CA VAL A 31 3.42 -6.65 1.05
C VAL A 31 4.60 -6.19 1.88
N ASP A 32 4.45 -6.26 3.21
CA ASP A 32 5.44 -5.78 4.17
C ASP A 32 6.50 -6.86 4.43
N ASP A 33 7.78 -6.49 4.41
CA ASP A 33 8.93 -7.35 4.64
C ASP A 33 9.05 -8.58 3.71
N LEU A 34 8.43 -8.55 2.52
CA LEU A 34 8.55 -9.61 1.53
C LEU A 34 9.88 -9.48 0.77
N GLY A 35 10.76 -10.44 0.97
CA GLY A 35 12.05 -10.48 0.29
C GLY A 35 11.95 -10.94 -1.17
N TRP A 36 12.91 -10.55 -1.97
CA TRP A 36 13.01 -10.97 -3.39
C TRP A 36 13.06 -12.50 -3.52
N ALA A 37 13.74 -13.18 -2.58
CA ALA A 37 13.88 -14.64 -2.56
C ALA A 37 12.67 -15.37 -1.91
N ASP A 38 11.65 -14.65 -1.45
CA ASP A 38 10.47 -15.24 -0.80
C ASP A 38 9.34 -15.55 -1.81
N LEU A 39 9.63 -15.41 -3.09
CA LEU A 39 8.69 -15.62 -4.19
C LEU A 39 9.06 -16.87 -4.99
N GLY A 40 8.08 -17.71 -5.30
CA GLY A 40 8.29 -19.03 -5.93
C GLY A 40 9.02 -18.96 -7.27
N TYR A 41 8.87 -17.89 -8.04
CA TYR A 41 9.61 -17.74 -9.29
C TYR A 41 11.08 -17.36 -9.13
N ASN A 42 11.50 -16.92 -7.94
CA ASN A 42 12.90 -16.64 -7.60
C ASN A 42 13.51 -17.75 -6.72
N ASN A 43 12.65 -18.45 -5.95
CA ASN A 43 13.07 -19.51 -5.04
C ASN A 43 12.00 -20.63 -4.99
N PRO A 44 12.27 -21.81 -5.54
CA PRO A 44 11.30 -22.89 -5.65
C PRO A 44 10.88 -23.51 -4.31
N VAL A 45 11.52 -23.13 -3.20
CA VAL A 45 11.09 -23.53 -1.85
C VAL A 45 9.73 -22.92 -1.49
N PHE A 46 9.38 -21.78 -2.07
CA PHE A 46 8.12 -21.09 -1.82
C PHE A 46 7.12 -21.39 -2.93
N ASP A 47 5.91 -21.77 -2.54
CA ASP A 47 4.80 -21.92 -3.47
C ASP A 47 3.93 -20.66 -3.47
N THR A 48 4.03 -19.87 -4.56
CA THR A 48 3.30 -18.61 -4.73
C THR A 48 2.56 -18.58 -6.08
N PRO A 49 1.62 -19.51 -6.33
CA PRO A 49 1.06 -19.73 -7.66
C PRO A 49 0.33 -18.50 -8.21
N ASN A 50 -0.40 -17.76 -7.37
CA ASN A 50 -1.14 -16.59 -7.80
C ASN A 50 -0.22 -15.40 -8.12
N ILE A 51 0.88 -15.21 -7.37
CA ILE A 51 1.88 -14.18 -7.66
C ILE A 51 2.68 -14.56 -8.92
N ASN A 52 3.01 -15.85 -9.08
CA ASN A 52 3.66 -16.36 -10.28
C ASN A 52 2.79 -16.11 -11.52
N LYS A 53 1.47 -16.35 -11.41
CA LYS A 53 0.51 -16.06 -12.48
C LYS A 53 0.46 -14.56 -12.79
N LEU A 54 0.37 -13.70 -11.79
CA LEU A 54 0.36 -12.25 -11.97
C LEU A 54 1.62 -11.77 -12.71
N LYS A 55 2.79 -12.34 -12.36
CA LYS A 55 4.05 -12.08 -13.07
C LYS A 55 3.98 -12.51 -14.54
N SER A 56 3.40 -13.67 -14.84
CA SER A 56 3.32 -14.19 -16.22
C SER A 56 2.35 -13.40 -17.08
N ASP A 57 1.29 -12.86 -16.48
CA ASP A 57 0.23 -12.15 -17.20
C ASP A 57 0.52 -10.64 -17.37
N GLY A 58 1.54 -10.11 -16.67
CA GLY A 58 1.85 -8.69 -16.62
C GLY A 58 3.30 -8.35 -16.93
N LEU A 59 3.66 -7.11 -16.61
CA LEU A 59 5.05 -6.63 -16.71
C LEU A 59 5.80 -6.94 -15.41
N TYR A 60 6.96 -7.57 -15.53
CA TYR A 60 7.86 -7.85 -14.42
C TYR A 60 9.06 -6.91 -14.44
N PHE A 61 9.22 -6.14 -13.38
CA PHE A 61 10.38 -5.25 -13.18
C PHE A 61 11.47 -5.99 -12.38
N SER A 62 12.44 -6.55 -13.06
CA SER A 62 13.52 -7.34 -12.44
C SER A 62 14.47 -6.53 -11.56
N ARG A 63 14.46 -5.21 -11.66
CA ARG A 63 15.31 -4.28 -10.91
C ARG A 63 14.50 -3.14 -10.29
N ALA A 64 13.37 -3.48 -9.67
CA ALA A 64 12.59 -2.54 -8.86
C ALA A 64 13.10 -2.56 -7.41
N TYR A 65 13.34 -1.38 -6.87
CA TYR A 65 13.83 -1.22 -5.49
C TYR A 65 12.86 -0.33 -4.71
N VAL A 66 12.66 -0.69 -3.44
CA VAL A 66 11.94 0.18 -2.51
C VAL A 66 12.83 1.35 -2.09
N ALA A 67 12.23 2.47 -1.74
CA ALA A 67 12.95 3.69 -1.38
C ALA A 67 13.72 3.58 -0.06
N SER A 68 13.32 2.67 0.83
CA SER A 68 13.96 2.45 2.13
C SER A 68 13.77 1.01 2.59
N ALA A 69 14.72 0.51 3.38
CA ALA A 69 14.65 -0.80 4.01
C ALA A 69 13.64 -0.88 5.17
N THR A 70 13.11 0.25 5.64
CA THR A 70 12.17 0.29 6.77
C THR A 70 10.80 0.82 6.36
N SER A 71 9.77 0.43 7.13
CA SER A 71 8.36 0.56 6.78
C SER A 71 7.91 2.00 6.53
N SER A 72 8.00 2.90 7.54
CA SER A 72 7.45 4.25 7.42
C SER A 72 8.14 5.09 6.33
N PRO A 73 9.50 5.11 6.21
CA PRO A 73 10.17 5.80 5.12
C PRO A 73 9.75 5.29 3.74
N SER A 74 9.69 3.95 3.56
CA SER A 74 9.29 3.35 2.28
C SER A 74 7.84 3.70 1.90
N ARG A 75 6.92 3.68 2.88
CA ARG A 75 5.51 4.03 2.70
C ARG A 75 5.31 5.51 2.39
N ALA A 76 6.03 6.40 3.10
CA ALA A 76 6.00 7.83 2.82
C ALA A 76 6.48 8.13 1.40
N SER A 77 7.61 7.52 1.00
CA SER A 77 8.13 7.67 -0.37
C SER A 77 7.16 7.15 -1.43
N LEU A 78 6.54 5.99 -1.19
CA LEU A 78 5.55 5.42 -2.13
C LEU A 78 4.35 6.35 -2.31
N LEU A 79 3.81 6.90 -1.21
CA LEU A 79 2.65 7.79 -1.25
C LEU A 79 2.93 9.14 -1.93
N THR A 80 4.11 9.70 -1.66
CA THR A 80 4.44 11.08 -2.07
C THR A 80 5.26 11.18 -3.34
N GLY A 81 5.89 10.06 -3.78
CA GLY A 81 6.86 10.06 -4.87
C GLY A 81 8.18 10.77 -4.52
N LYS A 82 8.42 11.07 -3.24
CA LYS A 82 9.63 11.75 -2.76
C LYS A 82 10.58 10.78 -2.06
N GLU A 83 11.86 11.08 -2.07
CA GLU A 83 12.83 10.42 -1.19
C GLU A 83 12.41 10.55 0.28
N SER A 84 12.54 9.48 1.07
CA SER A 84 12.07 9.44 2.46
C SER A 84 12.67 10.54 3.34
N LEU A 85 13.94 10.86 3.11
CA LEU A 85 14.63 11.93 3.85
C LEU A 85 14.04 13.31 3.55
N ARG A 86 13.52 13.54 2.34
CA ARG A 86 12.82 14.79 1.98
C ARG A 86 11.48 14.92 2.67
N CYS A 87 10.85 13.79 3.00
CA CYS A 87 9.65 13.75 3.85
C CYS A 87 10.00 13.77 5.35
N GLY A 88 11.30 13.82 5.72
CA GLY A 88 11.78 13.83 7.08
C GLY A 88 11.80 12.46 7.78
N PHE A 89 11.64 11.37 7.02
CA PHE A 89 11.71 10.01 7.56
C PHE A 89 13.11 9.44 7.40
N VAL A 90 13.83 9.32 8.50
CA VAL A 90 15.15 8.66 8.59
C VAL A 90 14.99 7.18 8.91
N ARG A 91 13.94 6.83 9.67
CA ARG A 91 13.61 5.47 10.11
C ARG A 91 12.10 5.29 10.30
N HIS A 92 11.69 4.07 10.62
CA HIS A 92 10.27 3.80 10.92
C HIS A 92 9.83 4.47 12.22
N ILE A 93 8.55 4.76 12.32
CA ILE A 93 7.92 5.34 13.50
C ILE A 93 7.92 4.30 14.63
N TYR A 94 8.42 4.67 15.79
CA TYR A 94 8.40 3.84 17.01
C TYR A 94 7.29 4.23 17.96
N GLY A 95 7.10 5.53 18.10
CA GLY A 95 6.14 6.12 19.02
C GLY A 95 4.71 6.13 18.50
N LYS A 96 3.80 6.46 19.39
CA LYS A 96 2.38 6.72 19.07
C LYS A 96 2.00 8.15 19.43
N ASP A 97 2.99 8.93 19.87
CA ASP A 97 2.78 10.31 20.27
C ASP A 97 2.93 11.23 19.07
N THR A 98 1.81 11.51 18.42
CA THR A 98 1.72 12.46 17.31
C THR A 98 1.57 13.91 17.75
N SER A 99 1.66 14.21 19.06
CA SER A 99 1.88 15.57 19.53
C SER A 99 3.29 16.05 19.22
N LEU A 100 4.22 15.12 19.01
CA LEU A 100 5.59 15.38 18.58
C LEU A 100 5.65 15.32 17.05
N GLU A 101 6.14 16.36 16.44
CA GLU A 101 6.43 16.38 14.99
C GLU A 101 7.55 15.41 14.61
N PHE A 102 8.54 15.30 15.50
CA PHE A 102 9.69 14.41 15.34
C PHE A 102 9.91 13.59 16.59
N GLU A 103 10.33 12.35 16.40
CA GLU A 103 10.80 11.47 17.45
C GLU A 103 12.31 11.21 17.31
N THR A 104 12.95 10.93 18.45
CA THR A 104 14.34 10.47 18.52
C THR A 104 14.37 9.09 19.16
N PHE A 105 15.37 8.30 18.82
CA PHE A 105 15.56 6.98 19.38
C PHE A 105 16.93 6.91 20.08
N ASP A 106 16.95 6.61 21.38
CA ASP A 106 18.17 6.68 22.20
C ASP A 106 19.29 5.74 21.76
N LYS A 107 18.92 4.63 21.11
CA LYS A 107 19.88 3.67 20.54
C LYS A 107 20.45 4.10 19.19
N ASP A 108 19.93 5.16 18.62
CA ASP A 108 20.42 5.72 17.35
C ASP A 108 21.77 6.44 17.60
N PRO A 109 22.89 6.04 17.00
CA PRO A 109 24.20 6.63 17.30
C PRO A 109 24.25 8.15 17.09
N GLY A 110 23.49 8.66 16.13
CA GLY A 110 23.40 10.09 15.82
C GLY A 110 22.24 10.82 16.47
N LYS A 111 21.37 10.11 17.21
CA LYS A 111 20.10 10.67 17.75
C LYS A 111 19.32 11.45 16.69
N MET A 112 19.31 10.95 15.47
CA MET A 112 18.68 11.63 14.34
C MET A 112 17.17 11.75 14.57
N LYS A 113 16.63 12.93 14.27
CA LYS A 113 15.20 13.17 14.30
C LYS A 113 14.54 12.49 13.09
N SER A 114 13.44 11.79 13.33
CA SER A 114 12.59 11.21 12.28
C SER A 114 11.15 11.64 12.52
N ARG A 115 10.40 11.87 11.45
CA ARG A 115 8.98 12.20 11.55
C ARG A 115 8.23 11.14 12.37
N ALA A 116 7.31 11.61 13.22
CA ALA A 116 6.39 10.75 13.96
C ALA A 116 5.09 10.45 13.18
N TYR A 117 4.86 11.16 12.08
CA TYR A 117 3.72 11.00 11.17
C TYR A 117 4.02 11.58 9.78
N LEU A 118 3.23 11.19 8.77
CA LEU A 118 3.24 11.85 7.47
C LEU A 118 2.49 13.18 7.57
N PRO A 119 3.15 14.33 7.37
CA PRO A 119 2.48 15.64 7.42
C PRO A 119 1.33 15.74 6.41
N LEU A 120 0.26 16.45 6.77
CA LEU A 120 -0.89 16.65 5.88
C LEU A 120 -0.58 17.56 4.68
N GLU A 121 0.53 18.29 4.74
CA GLU A 121 1.04 19.12 3.65
C GLU A 121 1.76 18.30 2.57
N GLU A 122 2.10 17.05 2.87
CA GLU A 122 2.68 16.13 1.90
C GLU A 122 1.59 15.56 1.00
N ILE A 123 1.58 16.01 -0.26
CA ILE A 123 0.58 15.57 -1.22
C ILE A 123 0.84 14.15 -1.65
N THR A 124 -0.13 13.28 -1.45
CA THR A 124 -0.09 11.87 -1.82
C THR A 124 -0.63 11.64 -3.24
N TYR A 125 -0.29 10.49 -3.83
CA TYR A 125 -0.90 10.11 -5.12
C TYR A 125 -2.41 9.90 -4.99
N ALA A 126 -2.93 9.54 -3.80
CA ALA A 126 -4.37 9.41 -3.58
C ALA A 126 -5.07 10.78 -3.69
N GLU A 127 -4.48 11.85 -3.13
CA GLU A 127 -5.01 13.21 -3.30
C GLU A 127 -4.98 13.64 -4.76
N ARG A 128 -3.90 13.32 -5.49
CA ARG A 128 -3.82 13.62 -6.92
C ARG A 128 -4.87 12.87 -7.74
N LEU A 129 -5.11 11.59 -7.44
CA LEU A 129 -6.14 10.82 -8.14
C LEU A 129 -7.56 11.34 -7.86
N LYS A 130 -7.82 11.94 -6.69
CA LYS A 130 -9.08 12.63 -6.43
C LYS A 130 -9.37 13.76 -7.41
N GLU A 131 -8.35 14.50 -7.81
CA GLU A 131 -8.49 15.57 -8.83
C GLU A 131 -9.00 15.02 -10.18
N PHE A 132 -8.78 13.73 -10.43
CA PHE A 132 -9.26 13.00 -11.60
C PHE A 132 -10.55 12.19 -11.36
N GLY A 133 -11.21 12.40 -10.22
CA GLY A 133 -12.49 11.78 -9.92
C GLY A 133 -12.42 10.35 -9.37
N TYR A 134 -11.25 9.87 -8.97
CA TYR A 134 -11.12 8.55 -8.34
C TYR A 134 -11.73 8.52 -6.95
N TYR A 135 -12.37 7.40 -6.64
CA TYR A 135 -12.70 7.01 -5.26
C TYR A 135 -11.57 6.19 -4.69
N ASN A 136 -10.99 6.62 -3.57
CA ASN A 136 -9.79 6.03 -3.02
C ASN A 136 -10.10 5.21 -1.76
N MET A 137 -9.83 3.91 -1.80
CA MET A 137 -10.00 2.99 -0.68
C MET A 137 -8.66 2.51 -0.16
N PHE A 138 -8.47 2.56 1.15
CA PHE A 138 -7.28 2.04 1.83
C PHE A 138 -7.63 0.82 2.69
N VAL A 139 -6.85 -0.26 2.58
CA VAL A 139 -7.03 -1.48 3.34
C VAL A 139 -5.71 -1.92 3.98
N GLY A 140 -5.66 -2.02 5.30
CA GLY A 140 -4.56 -2.63 6.03
C GLY A 140 -3.59 -1.66 6.73
N LYS A 141 -2.30 -1.97 6.70
CA LYS A 141 -1.24 -1.31 7.47
C LYS A 141 -0.93 0.09 6.95
N TRP A 142 -1.08 1.09 7.83
CA TRP A 142 -0.68 2.47 7.54
C TRP A 142 0.77 2.76 7.96
N HIS A 143 1.03 2.78 9.24
CA HIS A 143 2.33 3.04 9.87
C HIS A 143 2.95 4.40 9.50
N LEU A 144 2.11 5.42 9.31
CA LEU A 144 2.51 6.81 9.02
C LEU A 144 1.81 7.81 9.94
N GLY A 145 1.58 7.42 11.19
CA GLY A 145 0.95 8.23 12.22
C GLY A 145 -0.28 7.58 12.83
N THR A 146 -0.90 8.30 13.77
CA THR A 146 -2.14 7.90 14.47
C THR A 146 -3.37 8.53 13.80
N GLU A 147 -4.54 8.47 14.45
CA GLU A 147 -5.83 8.89 13.90
C GLU A 147 -5.83 10.27 13.21
N PRO A 148 -5.23 11.35 13.73
CA PRO A 148 -5.19 12.63 13.03
C PRO A 148 -4.51 12.60 11.65
N TYR A 149 -3.71 11.57 11.38
CA TYR A 149 -2.92 11.40 10.16
C TYR A 149 -3.24 10.10 9.41
N PHE A 150 -4.40 9.49 9.68
CA PHE A 150 -4.82 8.26 8.99
C PHE A 150 -5.15 8.48 7.52
N PRO A 151 -5.25 7.42 6.71
CA PRO A 151 -5.46 7.49 5.27
C PRO A 151 -6.58 8.44 4.84
N THR A 152 -7.67 8.52 5.61
CA THR A 152 -8.80 9.42 5.33
C THR A 152 -8.47 10.91 5.43
N LYS A 153 -7.31 11.25 5.99
CA LYS A 153 -6.78 12.62 6.02
C LYS A 153 -5.71 12.85 4.93
N GLN A 154 -5.35 11.81 4.19
CA GLN A 154 -4.29 11.75 3.19
C GLN A 154 -4.82 11.31 1.81
N GLY A 155 -6.04 11.76 1.46
CA GLY A 155 -6.61 11.56 0.15
C GLY A 155 -7.45 10.29 -0.06
N PHE A 156 -7.60 9.42 0.94
CA PHE A 156 -8.49 8.27 0.86
C PHE A 156 -9.91 8.60 1.37
N ASP A 157 -10.92 8.08 0.68
CA ASP A 157 -12.33 8.30 1.01
C ASP A 157 -12.81 7.36 2.12
N ALA A 158 -12.22 6.17 2.19
CA ALA A 158 -12.52 5.17 3.21
C ALA A 158 -11.27 4.35 3.55
N MET A 159 -11.30 3.73 4.73
CA MET A 159 -10.27 2.80 5.16
C MET A 159 -10.87 1.59 5.87
N TYR A 160 -10.15 0.46 5.83
CA TYR A 160 -10.53 -0.78 6.50
C TYR A 160 -9.30 -1.49 7.07
N GLY A 161 -9.39 -1.98 8.31
CA GLY A 161 -8.32 -2.74 8.94
C GLY A 161 -7.08 -1.93 9.30
N THR A 162 -7.20 -0.61 9.43
CA THR A 162 -6.12 0.32 9.73
C THR A 162 -6.08 0.66 11.21
N CYS A 163 -4.90 0.70 11.77
CA CYS A 163 -4.60 1.21 13.10
C CYS A 163 -3.19 1.83 13.12
N GLU A 164 -2.81 2.39 14.26
CA GLU A 164 -1.50 3.04 14.45
C GLU A 164 -0.33 2.06 14.53
N HIS A 165 -0.60 0.76 14.68
CA HIS A 165 0.46 -0.23 14.83
C HIS A 165 1.20 -0.52 13.52
N GLY A 166 2.52 -0.61 13.61
CA GLY A 166 3.38 -1.01 12.48
C GLY A 166 3.39 -2.51 12.20
N HIS A 167 2.97 -3.35 13.17
CA HIS A 167 2.88 -4.79 13.04
C HIS A 167 1.85 -5.36 14.03
N PRO A 168 1.28 -6.54 13.76
CA PRO A 168 0.40 -7.21 14.71
C PRO A 168 1.22 -7.86 15.84
N ASN A 169 0.57 -8.10 16.96
CA ASN A 169 1.13 -8.96 18.02
C ASN A 169 0.93 -10.45 17.71
N ASN A 170 -0.09 -10.75 16.91
CA ASN A 170 -0.43 -12.10 16.45
C ASN A 170 -1.19 -11.99 15.12
N TYR A 171 -1.04 -12.98 14.24
CA TYR A 171 -1.82 -13.09 13.01
C TYR A 171 -3.18 -13.79 13.19
N TYR A 172 -3.44 -14.34 14.38
CA TYR A 172 -4.76 -14.79 14.82
C TYR A 172 -5.29 -13.87 15.92
N GLN A 173 -6.62 -13.73 15.99
CA GLN A 173 -7.28 -12.91 17.01
C GLN A 173 -6.88 -13.37 18.44
N PRO A 174 -6.48 -12.37 19.30
CA PRO A 174 -6.41 -10.92 19.11
C PRO A 174 -5.16 -10.49 18.33
N PHE A 175 -5.35 -9.70 17.28
CA PHE A 175 -4.27 -9.26 16.39
C PHE A 175 -3.38 -8.21 17.05
N PHE A 176 -4.01 -7.27 17.77
CA PHE A 176 -3.36 -6.14 18.43
C PHE A 176 -3.79 -6.08 19.89
N LYS A 177 -2.89 -5.66 20.77
CA LYS A 177 -3.18 -5.49 22.20
C LYS A 177 -4.08 -4.29 22.49
N THR A 178 -3.94 -3.23 21.69
CA THR A 178 -4.70 -1.99 21.77
C THR A 178 -5.20 -1.61 20.38
N ASN A 179 -6.27 -0.84 20.29
CA ASN A 179 -6.79 -0.27 19.05
C ASN A 179 -6.91 -1.29 17.90
N ASN A 180 -7.38 -2.51 18.25
CA ASN A 180 -7.58 -3.58 17.28
C ASN A 180 -8.71 -3.17 16.29
N PRO A 181 -8.42 -3.02 14.98
CA PRO A 181 -9.43 -2.61 14.00
C PRO A 181 -10.49 -3.69 13.73
N PHE A 182 -10.29 -4.91 14.25
CA PHE A 182 -11.18 -6.05 14.10
C PHE A 182 -11.62 -6.65 15.45
N PRO A 183 -12.23 -5.88 16.37
CA PRO A 183 -12.53 -6.37 17.72
C PRO A 183 -13.54 -7.53 17.73
N LYS A 184 -14.40 -7.63 16.71
CA LYS A 184 -15.45 -8.66 16.57
C LYS A 184 -15.02 -9.87 15.72
N ALA A 185 -13.79 -9.92 15.23
CA ALA A 185 -13.30 -11.06 14.46
C ALA A 185 -13.29 -12.34 15.32
N ARG A 186 -13.61 -13.47 14.70
CA ARG A 186 -13.60 -14.78 15.38
C ARG A 186 -12.18 -15.18 15.78
N LYS A 187 -12.01 -15.92 16.87
CA LYS A 187 -10.72 -16.32 17.44
C LYS A 187 -9.76 -16.98 16.44
N ASN A 188 -10.26 -17.76 15.52
CA ASN A 188 -9.45 -18.48 14.52
C ASN A 188 -9.30 -17.70 13.19
N THR A 189 -9.73 -16.45 13.14
CA THR A 189 -9.56 -15.63 11.93
C THR A 189 -8.11 -15.24 11.75
N TYR A 190 -7.61 -15.37 10.53
CA TYR A 190 -6.25 -14.99 10.16
C TYR A 190 -6.23 -13.58 9.56
N LEU A 191 -5.35 -12.71 10.05
CA LEU A 191 -5.33 -11.29 9.71
C LEU A 191 -5.18 -11.03 8.20
N THR A 192 -4.29 -11.75 7.55
CA THR A 192 -4.07 -11.58 6.09
C THR A 192 -5.34 -11.88 5.29
N ASN A 193 -6.14 -12.88 5.72
CA ASN A 193 -7.42 -13.17 5.07
C ASN A 193 -8.40 -12.01 5.27
N LEU A 194 -8.51 -11.46 6.49
CA LEU A 194 -9.41 -10.31 6.74
C LEU A 194 -9.07 -9.10 5.86
N ILE A 195 -7.78 -8.83 5.67
CA ILE A 195 -7.33 -7.75 4.78
C ILE A 195 -7.73 -8.06 3.33
N GLY A 196 -7.46 -9.28 2.86
CA GLY A 196 -7.86 -9.71 1.52
C GLY A 196 -9.38 -9.72 1.31
N ASP A 197 -10.13 -10.26 2.27
CA ASP A 197 -11.60 -10.30 2.24
C ASP A 197 -12.19 -8.89 2.19
N GLY A 198 -11.62 -7.95 2.96
CA GLY A 198 -12.04 -6.55 2.93
C GLY A 198 -11.83 -5.88 1.58
N ALA A 199 -10.74 -6.21 0.89
CA ALA A 199 -10.47 -5.72 -0.46
C ALA A 199 -11.46 -6.32 -1.49
N VAL A 200 -11.71 -7.61 -1.42
CA VAL A 200 -12.68 -8.31 -2.29
C VAL A 200 -14.10 -7.79 -2.04
N ASP A 201 -14.47 -7.59 -0.78
CA ASP A 201 -15.77 -7.08 -0.37
C ASP A 201 -16.00 -5.65 -0.91
N PHE A 202 -14.96 -4.81 -0.88
CA PHE A 202 -15.00 -3.49 -1.51
C PHE A 202 -15.27 -3.59 -3.01
N ILE A 203 -14.51 -4.40 -3.74
CA ILE A 203 -14.67 -4.54 -5.20
C ILE A 203 -16.08 -5.03 -5.54
N ASN A 204 -16.59 -6.04 -4.82
CA ASN A 204 -17.90 -6.62 -5.07
C ASN A 204 -19.08 -5.68 -4.77
N LYS A 205 -18.89 -4.74 -3.84
CA LYS A 205 -19.93 -3.78 -3.41
C LYS A 205 -19.78 -2.40 -4.04
N TYR A 206 -18.70 -2.19 -4.80
CA TYR A 206 -18.46 -0.90 -5.44
C TYR A 206 -19.42 -0.71 -6.61
N ASP A 207 -20.41 0.15 -6.44
CA ASP A 207 -21.49 0.41 -7.41
C ASP A 207 -21.38 1.77 -8.10
N LYS A 208 -20.33 2.55 -7.78
CA LYS A 208 -20.12 3.86 -8.38
C LYS A 208 -19.58 3.74 -9.81
N LYS A 209 -19.96 4.69 -10.66
CA LYS A 209 -19.49 4.77 -12.06
C LYS A 209 -18.10 5.40 -12.20
N THR A 210 -17.56 5.95 -11.12
CA THR A 210 -16.22 6.55 -11.10
C THR A 210 -15.14 5.48 -10.96
N PRO A 211 -13.95 5.69 -11.50
CA PRO A 211 -12.84 4.78 -11.27
C PRO A 211 -12.44 4.77 -9.80
N PHE A 212 -11.83 3.69 -9.35
CA PHE A 212 -11.32 3.59 -7.98
C PHE A 212 -9.82 3.31 -7.93
N LEU A 213 -9.19 3.82 -6.86
CA LEU A 213 -7.91 3.36 -6.34
C LEU A 213 -8.18 2.49 -5.12
N LEU A 214 -7.69 1.26 -5.14
CA LEU A 214 -7.73 0.34 -4.00
C LEU A 214 -6.30 0.03 -3.55
N ASN A 215 -5.89 0.54 -2.41
CA ASN A 215 -4.64 0.17 -1.75
C ASN A 215 -4.87 -0.98 -0.78
N VAL A 216 -4.24 -2.12 -1.03
CA VAL A 216 -4.27 -3.29 -0.14
C VAL A 216 -2.86 -3.48 0.42
N TRP A 217 -2.63 -2.93 1.60
CA TRP A 217 -1.33 -2.93 2.24
C TRP A 217 -1.32 -3.93 3.39
N TYR A 218 -0.77 -5.11 3.12
CA TYR A 218 -0.76 -6.19 4.09
C TYR A 218 0.17 -5.91 5.28
N TYR A 219 -0.19 -6.43 6.45
CA TYR A 219 0.73 -6.55 7.59
C TYR A 219 1.74 -7.70 7.39
N GLY A 220 1.36 -8.74 6.67
CA GLY A 220 2.24 -9.85 6.30
C GLY A 220 3.20 -9.42 5.17
N VAL A 221 4.40 -10.01 5.15
CA VAL A 221 4.86 -11.11 6.00
C VAL A 221 5.68 -10.66 7.24
N HIS A 222 5.50 -9.42 7.72
CA HIS A 222 6.19 -8.88 8.90
C HIS A 222 6.03 -9.80 10.13
N GLY A 223 7.02 -9.81 11.01
CA GLY A 223 6.94 -10.54 12.29
C GLY A 223 5.76 -10.10 13.18
N PRO A 224 5.28 -10.98 14.09
CA PRO A 224 5.75 -12.33 14.33
C PRO A 224 5.42 -13.27 13.18
N GLN A 225 6.35 -14.16 12.83
CA GLN A 225 6.16 -15.09 11.72
C GLN A 225 5.23 -16.24 12.13
N ILE A 226 3.94 -15.99 12.04
CA ILE A 226 2.89 -16.94 12.35
C ILE A 226 2.15 -17.26 11.05
N GLY A 227 2.47 -18.38 10.45
CA GLY A 227 1.81 -18.85 9.23
C GLY A 227 0.38 -19.33 9.47
N ARG A 228 -0.40 -19.34 8.42
CA ARG A 228 -1.73 -19.97 8.41
C ARG A 228 -1.56 -21.49 8.57
N LYS A 229 -2.30 -22.09 9.51
CA LYS A 229 -2.12 -23.49 9.91
C LYS A 229 -2.22 -24.49 8.76
N ASP A 230 -3.11 -24.24 7.82
CA ASP A 230 -3.34 -25.10 6.66
C ASP A 230 -2.32 -24.92 5.53
N LEU A 231 -1.52 -23.83 5.56
CA LEU A 231 -0.48 -23.51 4.57
C LEU A 231 0.93 -23.61 5.15
N SER A 232 1.05 -23.69 6.48
CA SER A 232 2.35 -23.66 7.17
C SER A 232 3.03 -25.02 7.12
N LEU A 233 4.16 -25.10 6.44
CA LEU A 233 4.98 -26.30 6.35
C LEU A 233 5.66 -26.69 7.68
N ILE A 234 5.71 -25.80 8.68
CA ILE A 234 6.27 -26.12 10.01
C ILE A 234 5.42 -27.14 10.79
N HIS A 235 4.18 -27.37 10.36
CA HIS A 235 3.31 -28.41 10.93
C HIS A 235 3.42 -29.74 10.16
N ILE A 236 4.17 -29.76 9.06
CA ILE A 236 4.30 -30.94 8.17
C ILE A 236 5.73 -31.46 8.15
N SER A 237 6.73 -30.62 8.45
CA SER A 237 8.14 -30.99 8.45
C SER A 237 8.77 -30.80 9.81
N GLU A 238 9.61 -31.75 10.19
CA GLU A 238 10.48 -31.74 11.37
C GLU A 238 11.23 -30.40 11.57
N PRO A 239 11.67 -30.09 12.81
CA PRO A 239 12.24 -28.81 13.22
C PRO A 239 13.57 -28.39 12.55
N THR A 240 14.00 -29.08 11.52
CA THR A 240 15.26 -28.83 10.79
C THR A 240 15.31 -27.53 9.98
N ARG A 241 14.22 -26.76 9.90
CA ARG A 241 14.20 -25.49 9.15
C ARG A 241 14.49 -24.22 9.97
N LEU A 242 14.68 -24.34 11.28
CA LEU A 242 15.05 -23.19 12.15
C LEU A 242 16.51 -22.73 12.00
N GLY A 243 17.31 -23.39 11.18
CA GLY A 243 18.71 -23.07 10.94
C GLY A 243 19.03 -22.41 9.59
N MET A 244 18.02 -21.95 8.85
CA MET A 244 18.19 -21.34 7.53
C MET A 244 17.62 -19.90 7.48
N ILE A 245 17.86 -19.13 8.52
CA ILE A 245 17.71 -17.67 8.50
C ILE A 245 19.08 -17.02 8.62
#